data_980f2f8508fdbf9be4e50ceae03fe5cb
#
_entry.id   980f2f8508fdbf9be4e50ceae03fe5cb
#
_cell.length_a   1.000
_cell.length_b   1.000
_cell.length_c   1.000
_cell.angle_alpha   90.00
_cell.angle_beta   90.00
_cell.angle_gamma   90.00
#
_symmetry.space_group_name_H-M   'P 1'
#
loop_
_entity.id
_entity.type
_entity.pdbx_description
1 polymer ?
#
loop_
_entity_poly.entity_id
_entity_poly.type
_entity_poly.pdbx_seq_one_letter_code
_entity_poly.pdbx_strand_id
1 'polypeptide(L)'
;MDAQSDSKPSRNDNTALLAAIGARVRTERAKRGMTRRALAEQCQTSDRYLAQIEGGAGNPSVLVLDAIARALGLDPIDLLPGGAALRGLRRLPPAQLTALMRAAEKRNRGTAQRARRIALIGLRGAGKSTLGGALAERIEAPFVEVDGMIEQRHGAPLATLFEVYGQSTFRRFERDCLTEVLSGYESVVIATAGGVVADEDTFSQLLEKSHVIWLQASPAEHMRRVMEQGDFRPMERNRDAMKDLVTILDARAPLYGRAHATLDTAGKSLPACVEELVKVAEGLVARA
;
A
#
# COMPACT_ATOMS: atom_id res chain seq x y z
N MET A 1 -23.58 -7.52 12.85
CA MET A 1 -24.33 -7.59 11.56
C MET A 1 -23.51 -6.75 10.59
N ASP A 2 -22.50 -7.42 10.02
CA ASP A 2 -21.39 -6.81 9.31
C ASP A 2 -21.78 -6.55 7.87
N ALA A 3 -21.81 -5.28 7.50
CA ALA A 3 -21.85 -4.88 6.10
C ALA A 3 -20.43 -4.80 5.57
N GLN A 4 -19.93 -5.90 5.00
CA GLN A 4 -18.75 -5.87 4.12
C GLN A 4 -19.06 -4.98 2.94
N SER A 5 -18.37 -3.84 2.83
CA SER A 5 -18.43 -2.98 1.67
C SER A 5 -17.66 -3.64 0.52
N ASP A 6 -18.39 -4.28 -0.37
CA ASP A 6 -17.90 -4.76 -1.66
C ASP A 6 -17.40 -3.57 -2.50
N SER A 7 -16.10 -3.31 -2.46
CA SER A 7 -15.46 -2.41 -3.41
C SER A 7 -15.38 -3.11 -4.77
N LYS A 8 -16.27 -2.76 -5.70
CA LYS A 8 -16.18 -3.21 -7.11
C LYS A 8 -14.79 -2.86 -7.66
N PRO A 9 -14.05 -3.83 -8.23
CA PRO A 9 -12.75 -3.56 -8.85
C PRO A 9 -12.91 -2.53 -9.97
N SER A 10 -11.91 -1.67 -10.15
CA SER A 10 -11.98 -0.59 -11.14
C SER A 10 -12.05 -1.18 -12.55
N ARG A 11 -12.74 -0.51 -13.47
CA ARG A 11 -12.90 -0.95 -14.86
C ARG A 11 -11.54 -1.20 -15.56
N ASN A 12 -10.50 -0.46 -15.18
CA ASN A 12 -9.14 -0.61 -15.71
C ASN A 12 -8.44 -1.89 -15.22
N ASP A 13 -8.62 -2.26 -13.94
CA ASP A 13 -7.98 -3.46 -13.38
C ASP A 13 -8.57 -4.73 -13.99
N ASN A 14 -9.87 -4.74 -14.22
CA ASN A 14 -10.55 -5.85 -14.91
C ASN A 14 -10.07 -6.01 -16.35
N THR A 15 -9.87 -4.92 -17.08
CA THR A 15 -9.39 -4.96 -18.45
C THR A 15 -7.97 -5.51 -18.56
N ALA A 16 -7.08 -5.12 -17.65
CA ALA A 16 -5.71 -5.62 -17.59
C ALA A 16 -5.67 -7.12 -17.26
N LEU A 17 -6.49 -7.57 -16.31
CA LEU A 17 -6.62 -8.98 -15.94
C LEU A 17 -7.13 -9.82 -17.12
N LEU A 18 -8.21 -9.39 -17.77
CA LEU A 18 -8.78 -10.11 -18.92
C LEU A 18 -7.79 -10.19 -20.09
N ALA A 19 -7.05 -9.12 -20.35
CA ALA A 19 -6.00 -9.10 -21.37
C ALA A 19 -4.88 -10.11 -21.05
N ALA A 20 -4.44 -10.18 -19.80
CA ALA A 20 -3.40 -11.13 -19.36
C ALA A 20 -3.86 -12.59 -19.49
N ILE A 21 -5.10 -12.89 -19.06
CA ILE A 21 -5.71 -14.22 -19.22
C ILE A 21 -5.81 -14.59 -20.71
N GLY A 22 -6.33 -13.70 -21.53
CA GLY A 22 -6.51 -13.95 -22.97
C GLY A 22 -5.18 -14.18 -23.68
N ALA A 23 -4.16 -13.40 -23.39
CA ALA A 23 -2.80 -13.60 -23.90
C ALA A 23 -2.23 -14.96 -23.49
N ARG A 24 -2.47 -15.38 -22.23
CA ARG A 24 -2.03 -16.67 -21.73
C ARG A 24 -2.73 -17.83 -22.44
N VAL A 25 -4.04 -17.79 -22.60
CA VAL A 25 -4.81 -18.80 -23.35
C VAL A 25 -4.28 -18.94 -24.76
N ARG A 26 -4.10 -17.83 -25.47
CA ARG A 26 -3.56 -17.82 -26.84
C ARG A 26 -2.17 -18.46 -26.91
N THR A 27 -1.28 -18.08 -25.99
CA THR A 27 0.08 -18.61 -25.94
C THR A 27 0.11 -20.12 -25.70
N GLU A 28 -0.67 -20.60 -24.74
CA GLU A 28 -0.71 -22.02 -24.39
C GLU A 28 -1.37 -22.87 -25.47
N ARG A 29 -2.38 -22.35 -26.16
CA ARG A 29 -2.98 -22.97 -27.36
C ARG A 29 -1.96 -23.08 -28.47
N ALA A 30 -1.25 -21.97 -28.77
CA ALA A 30 -0.25 -21.94 -29.82
C ALA A 30 0.89 -22.93 -29.57
N LYS A 31 1.38 -23.05 -28.35
CA LYS A 31 2.41 -24.04 -27.97
C LYS A 31 2.00 -25.49 -28.27
N ARG A 32 0.69 -25.78 -28.27
CA ARG A 32 0.13 -27.12 -28.56
C ARG A 32 -0.25 -27.30 -30.01
N GLY A 33 0.03 -26.32 -30.86
CA GLY A 33 -0.34 -26.36 -32.29
C GLY A 33 -1.86 -26.40 -32.54
N MET A 34 -2.66 -26.02 -31.53
CA MET A 34 -4.13 -26.07 -31.65
C MET A 34 -4.66 -24.84 -32.37
N THR A 35 -5.62 -25.05 -33.28
CA THR A 35 -6.40 -23.95 -33.85
C THR A 35 -7.40 -23.44 -32.81
N ARG A 36 -7.82 -22.17 -32.93
CA ARG A 36 -8.82 -21.61 -32.00
C ARG A 36 -10.14 -22.38 -32.06
N ARG A 37 -10.54 -22.79 -33.28
CA ARG A 37 -11.74 -23.60 -33.48
C ARG A 37 -11.65 -24.95 -32.76
N ALA A 38 -10.53 -25.65 -32.86
CA ALA A 38 -10.32 -26.91 -32.17
C ALA A 38 -10.39 -26.76 -30.63
N LEU A 39 -9.82 -25.69 -30.08
CA LEU A 39 -9.93 -25.41 -28.66
C LEU A 39 -11.39 -25.07 -28.26
N ALA A 40 -12.10 -24.28 -29.07
CA ALA A 40 -13.49 -23.94 -28.83
C ALA A 40 -14.40 -25.17 -28.78
N GLU A 41 -14.21 -26.12 -29.74
CA GLU A 41 -14.94 -27.39 -29.77
C GLU A 41 -14.66 -28.24 -28.52
N GLN A 42 -13.41 -28.34 -28.08
CA GLN A 42 -13.05 -29.10 -26.87
C GLN A 42 -13.61 -28.48 -25.58
N CYS A 43 -13.71 -27.15 -25.54
CA CYS A 43 -14.26 -26.41 -24.38
C CYS A 43 -15.77 -26.26 -24.45
N GLN A 44 -16.45 -26.77 -25.46
CA GLN A 44 -17.88 -26.61 -25.70
C GLN A 44 -18.31 -25.13 -25.72
N THR A 45 -17.48 -24.27 -26.30
CA THR A 45 -17.73 -22.84 -26.44
C THR A 45 -17.72 -22.41 -27.90
N SER A 46 -18.18 -21.19 -28.22
CA SER A 46 -18.12 -20.71 -29.59
C SER A 46 -16.73 -20.15 -29.94
N ASP A 47 -16.28 -20.34 -31.20
CA ASP A 47 -15.03 -19.76 -31.70
C ASP A 47 -15.00 -18.23 -31.53
N ARG A 48 -16.16 -17.57 -31.71
CA ARG A 48 -16.31 -16.14 -31.52
C ARG A 48 -16.05 -15.74 -30.06
N TYR A 49 -16.61 -16.48 -29.10
CA TYR A 49 -16.42 -16.16 -27.68
C TYR A 49 -14.99 -16.43 -27.23
N LEU A 50 -14.37 -17.52 -27.71
CA LEU A 50 -12.96 -17.79 -27.46
C LEU A 50 -12.06 -16.71 -28.07
N ALA A 51 -12.40 -16.15 -29.24
CA ALA A 51 -11.71 -15.03 -29.85
C ALA A 51 -11.79 -13.77 -28.95
N GLN A 52 -12.94 -13.50 -28.36
CA GLN A 52 -13.11 -12.39 -27.40
C GLN A 52 -12.26 -12.60 -26.14
N ILE A 53 -12.23 -13.82 -25.60
CA ILE A 53 -11.38 -14.16 -24.44
C ILE A 53 -9.90 -13.94 -24.79
N GLU A 54 -9.41 -14.51 -25.91
CA GLU A 54 -8.02 -14.36 -26.36
C GLU A 54 -7.64 -12.91 -26.69
N GLY A 55 -8.63 -12.09 -27.02
CA GLY A 55 -8.47 -10.64 -27.26
C GLY A 55 -8.56 -9.78 -26.00
N GLY A 56 -8.86 -10.37 -24.84
CA GLY A 56 -9.03 -9.64 -23.59
C GLY A 56 -10.35 -8.87 -23.46
N ALA A 57 -11.28 -9.05 -24.41
CA ALA A 57 -12.61 -8.42 -24.37
C ALA A 57 -13.69 -9.33 -23.76
N GLY A 58 -13.44 -10.64 -23.71
CA GLY A 58 -14.35 -11.62 -23.11
C GLY A 58 -14.10 -11.77 -21.63
N ASN A 59 -15.19 -11.87 -20.86
CA ASN A 59 -15.13 -12.16 -19.41
C ASN A 59 -15.56 -13.63 -19.17
N PRO A 60 -14.62 -14.59 -19.16
CA PRO A 60 -14.95 -15.99 -18.97
C PRO A 60 -15.36 -16.26 -17.53
N SER A 61 -16.45 -17.02 -17.35
CA SER A 61 -16.77 -17.57 -16.04
C SER A 61 -15.68 -18.54 -15.58
N VAL A 62 -15.64 -18.84 -14.27
CA VAL A 62 -14.71 -19.83 -13.69
C VAL A 62 -14.87 -21.20 -14.39
N LEU A 63 -16.09 -21.59 -14.74
CA LEU A 63 -16.35 -22.85 -15.42
C LEU A 63 -15.78 -22.86 -16.85
N VAL A 64 -15.85 -21.76 -17.56
CA VAL A 64 -15.24 -21.61 -18.89
C VAL A 64 -13.73 -21.63 -18.81
N LEU A 65 -13.13 -20.96 -17.83
CA LEU A 65 -11.68 -21.03 -17.57
C LEU A 65 -11.21 -22.44 -17.25
N ASP A 66 -11.96 -23.18 -16.43
CA ASP A 66 -11.68 -24.57 -16.10
C ASP A 66 -11.75 -25.47 -17.37
N ALA A 67 -12.79 -25.31 -18.21
CA ALA A 67 -12.91 -26.03 -19.46
C ALA A 67 -11.73 -25.77 -20.43
N ILE A 68 -11.33 -24.49 -20.57
CA ILE A 68 -10.16 -24.10 -21.38
C ILE A 68 -8.87 -24.71 -20.78
N ALA A 69 -8.68 -24.64 -19.47
CA ALA A 69 -7.50 -25.20 -18.83
C ALA A 69 -7.40 -26.70 -19.05
N ARG A 70 -8.50 -27.45 -18.84
CA ARG A 70 -8.56 -28.90 -19.10
C ARG A 70 -8.25 -29.26 -20.54
N ALA A 71 -8.84 -28.56 -21.51
CA ALA A 71 -8.59 -28.77 -22.93
C ALA A 71 -7.11 -28.50 -23.31
N LEU A 72 -6.46 -27.60 -22.59
CA LEU A 72 -5.03 -27.33 -22.72
C LEU A 72 -4.15 -28.23 -21.84
N GLY A 73 -4.70 -29.14 -21.03
CA GLY A 73 -3.93 -29.96 -20.09
C GLY A 73 -3.25 -29.14 -18.98
N LEU A 74 -3.90 -28.06 -18.52
CA LEU A 74 -3.42 -27.13 -17.52
C LEU A 74 -4.31 -27.14 -16.27
N ASP A 75 -3.80 -26.62 -15.18
CA ASP A 75 -4.62 -26.22 -14.05
C ASP A 75 -5.21 -24.83 -14.33
N PRO A 76 -6.48 -24.53 -13.96
CA PRO A 76 -7.07 -23.20 -14.14
C PRO A 76 -6.22 -22.04 -13.62
N ILE A 77 -5.47 -22.28 -12.53
CA ILE A 77 -4.55 -21.30 -11.96
C ILE A 77 -3.44 -20.86 -12.93
N ASP A 78 -3.04 -21.74 -13.86
CA ASP A 78 -1.99 -21.44 -14.83
C ASP A 78 -2.40 -20.42 -15.88
N LEU A 79 -3.70 -20.22 -16.05
CA LEU A 79 -4.26 -19.21 -16.93
C LEU A 79 -4.30 -17.82 -16.26
N LEU A 80 -4.14 -17.75 -14.94
CA LEU A 80 -4.12 -16.50 -14.19
C LEU A 80 -2.71 -15.89 -14.15
N PRO A 81 -2.59 -14.55 -14.02
CA PRO A 81 -1.31 -13.91 -13.79
C PRO A 81 -0.59 -14.49 -12.55
N GLY A 82 0.68 -14.86 -12.70
CA GLY A 82 1.46 -15.46 -11.60
C GLY A 82 1.11 -16.92 -11.28
N GLY A 83 0.09 -17.52 -11.89
CA GLY A 83 -0.41 -18.85 -11.56
C GLY A 83 0.62 -19.98 -11.69
N ALA A 84 1.47 -19.92 -12.71
CA ALA A 84 2.54 -20.92 -12.91
C ALA A 84 3.56 -20.89 -11.74
N ALA A 85 3.90 -19.71 -11.23
CA ALA A 85 4.78 -19.55 -10.07
C ALA A 85 4.12 -20.09 -8.79
N LEU A 86 2.84 -19.73 -8.57
CA LEU A 86 2.06 -20.24 -7.44
C LEU A 86 1.94 -21.78 -7.45
N ARG A 87 1.73 -22.39 -8.62
CA ARG A 87 1.73 -23.83 -8.74
C ARG A 87 3.09 -24.45 -8.43
N GLY A 88 4.18 -23.82 -8.85
CA GLY A 88 5.52 -24.24 -8.48
C GLY A 88 5.72 -24.25 -6.96
N LEU A 89 5.31 -23.22 -6.27
CA LEU A 89 5.38 -23.12 -4.81
C LEU A 89 4.52 -24.20 -4.12
N ARG A 90 3.31 -24.46 -4.60
CA ARG A 90 2.42 -25.51 -4.05
C ARG A 90 2.96 -26.93 -4.16
N ARG A 91 3.89 -27.19 -5.11
CA ARG A 91 4.55 -28.50 -5.28
C ARG A 91 5.76 -28.69 -4.37
N LEU A 92 6.23 -27.64 -3.72
CA LEU A 92 7.33 -27.75 -2.78
C LEU A 92 6.86 -28.50 -1.51
N PRO A 93 7.68 -29.42 -0.98
CA PRO A 93 7.44 -29.97 0.33
C PRO A 93 7.32 -28.86 1.37
N PRO A 94 6.46 -29.02 2.41
CA PRO A 94 6.24 -27.98 3.43
C PRO A 94 7.54 -27.44 4.04
N ALA A 95 8.53 -28.31 4.26
CA ALA A 95 9.82 -27.92 4.78
C ALA A 95 10.60 -27.00 3.82
N GLN A 96 10.55 -27.26 2.50
CA GLN A 96 11.19 -26.42 1.49
C GLN A 96 10.45 -25.10 1.31
N LEU A 97 9.12 -25.11 1.37
CA LEU A 97 8.33 -23.88 1.35
C LEU A 97 8.66 -22.99 2.54
N THR A 98 8.71 -23.58 3.75
CA THR A 98 9.11 -22.88 4.96
C THR A 98 10.54 -22.34 4.88
N ALA A 99 11.47 -23.13 4.33
CA ALA A 99 12.84 -22.68 4.12
C ALA A 99 12.92 -21.54 3.11
N LEU A 100 12.15 -21.59 2.02
CA LEU A 100 12.06 -20.53 1.01
C LEU A 100 11.48 -19.24 1.61
N MET A 101 10.40 -19.35 2.40
CA MET A 101 9.81 -18.22 3.11
C MET A 101 10.80 -17.59 4.10
N ARG A 102 11.48 -18.41 4.90
CA ARG A 102 12.53 -17.93 5.81
C ARG A 102 13.70 -17.30 5.05
N ALA A 103 14.11 -17.84 3.91
CA ALA A 103 15.17 -17.27 3.07
C ALA A 103 14.72 -15.94 2.45
N ALA A 104 13.46 -15.83 2.00
CA ALA A 104 12.89 -14.58 1.53
C ALA A 104 12.78 -13.53 2.65
N GLU A 105 12.33 -13.94 3.84
CA GLU A 105 12.33 -13.09 5.04
C GLU A 105 13.73 -12.66 5.45
N LYS A 106 14.71 -13.58 5.43
CA LYS A 106 16.12 -13.29 5.72
C LYS A 106 16.73 -12.38 4.66
N ARG A 107 16.39 -12.55 3.39
CA ARG A 107 16.80 -11.67 2.29
C ARG A 107 16.16 -10.30 2.42
N ASN A 108 14.91 -10.23 2.85
CA ASN A 108 14.25 -8.98 3.22
C ASN A 108 14.83 -8.34 4.49
N ARG A 109 15.29 -9.14 5.47
CA ARG A 109 16.00 -8.66 6.67
C ARG A 109 17.49 -8.38 6.41
N GLY A 110 18.09 -9.03 5.41
CA GLY A 110 19.55 -9.02 5.15
C GLY A 110 20.03 -8.01 4.13
N THR A 111 19.14 -7.30 3.48
CA THR A 111 19.52 -6.08 2.82
C THR A 111 19.39 -4.98 3.87
N ALA A 112 20.46 -4.28 4.17
CA ALA A 112 20.59 -3.13 5.09
C ALA A 112 19.55 -2.02 4.84
N GLN A 113 18.22 -2.28 5.03
CA GLN A 113 17.21 -1.62 4.26
C GLN A 113 16.23 -0.78 5.01
N ARG A 114 16.35 -0.73 6.30
CA ARG A 114 15.89 0.49 6.96
C ARG A 114 16.87 1.60 6.66
N ALA A 115 18.14 1.26 6.35
CA ALA A 115 19.22 2.19 6.04
C ALA A 115 19.06 3.50 6.83
N ARG A 116 19.00 4.62 6.14
CA ARG A 116 18.71 5.92 6.74
C ARG A 116 17.31 6.43 6.38
N ARG A 117 16.34 5.52 6.17
CA ARG A 117 14.96 5.91 5.91
C ARG A 117 14.22 6.10 7.23
N ILE A 118 13.76 7.30 7.51
CA ILE A 118 13.02 7.66 8.72
C ILE A 118 11.62 8.05 8.31
N ALA A 119 10.62 7.35 8.81
CA ALA A 119 9.22 7.65 8.53
C ALA A 119 8.53 8.19 9.79
N LEU A 120 7.93 9.38 9.66
CA LEU A 120 7.14 10.00 10.70
C LEU A 120 5.67 9.66 10.51
N ILE A 121 5.07 9.03 11.52
CA ILE A 121 3.65 8.72 11.56
C ILE A 121 2.97 9.50 12.69
N GLY A 122 1.67 9.60 12.62
CA GLY A 122 0.84 10.29 13.60
C GLY A 122 -0.34 10.98 12.94
N LEU A 123 -1.30 11.39 13.73
CA LEU A 123 -2.51 12.02 13.22
C LEU A 123 -2.20 13.37 12.55
N ARG A 124 -3.16 13.91 11.80
CA ARG A 124 -3.08 15.27 11.28
C ARG A 124 -2.85 16.26 12.42
N GLY A 125 -2.00 17.27 12.21
CA GLY A 125 -1.59 18.19 13.27
C GLY A 125 -0.54 17.65 14.25
N ALA A 126 0.01 16.42 14.03
CA ALA A 126 1.09 15.90 14.86
C ALA A 126 2.45 16.61 14.64
N GLY A 127 2.57 17.43 13.62
CA GLY A 127 3.81 18.13 13.26
C GLY A 127 4.75 17.37 12.33
N LYS A 128 4.26 16.35 11.60
CA LYS A 128 5.08 15.51 10.71
C LYS A 128 5.84 16.33 9.67
N SER A 129 5.18 17.25 8.98
CA SER A 129 5.81 18.09 7.95
C SER A 129 6.86 19.01 8.54
N THR A 130 6.54 19.70 9.62
CA THR A 130 7.44 20.66 10.27
C THR A 130 8.67 19.98 10.88
N LEU A 131 8.45 18.92 11.68
CA LEU A 131 9.53 18.17 12.31
C LEU A 131 10.32 17.34 11.30
N GLY A 132 9.63 16.81 10.28
CA GLY A 132 10.27 16.04 9.22
C GLY A 132 11.21 16.87 8.36
N GLY A 133 10.80 18.08 7.96
CA GLY A 133 11.65 19.02 7.25
C GLY A 133 12.88 19.42 8.07
N ALA A 134 12.67 19.80 9.34
CA ALA A 134 13.77 20.16 10.24
C ALA A 134 14.74 19.00 10.53
N LEU A 135 14.21 17.76 10.67
CA LEU A 135 15.06 16.57 10.79
C LEU A 135 15.87 16.33 9.54
N ALA A 136 15.25 16.42 8.36
CA ALA A 136 15.89 16.19 7.08
C ALA A 136 17.07 17.15 6.85
N GLU A 137 16.90 18.43 7.18
CA GLU A 137 17.98 19.42 7.16
C GLU A 137 19.14 19.04 8.10
N ARG A 138 18.84 18.58 9.32
CA ARG A 138 19.84 18.25 10.33
C ARG A 138 20.67 17.02 9.98
N ILE A 139 20.07 16.04 9.29
CA ILE A 139 20.75 14.78 8.89
C ILE A 139 21.19 14.79 7.41
N GLU A 140 21.08 15.93 6.74
CA GLU A 140 21.42 16.12 5.32
C GLU A 140 20.76 15.07 4.40
N ALA A 141 19.47 14.80 4.61
CA ALA A 141 18.70 13.83 3.82
C ALA A 141 17.56 14.53 3.06
N PRO A 142 17.11 13.96 1.94
CA PRO A 142 15.88 14.39 1.28
C PRO A 142 14.67 14.31 2.20
N PHE A 143 13.73 15.26 2.06
CA PHE A 143 12.43 15.23 2.71
C PHE A 143 11.33 14.94 1.70
N VAL A 144 10.49 13.97 1.98
CA VAL A 144 9.34 13.62 1.14
C VAL A 144 8.06 13.64 1.96
N GLU A 145 7.10 14.41 1.49
CA GLU A 145 5.75 14.46 2.03
C GLU A 145 4.82 13.65 1.12
N VAL A 146 4.31 12.52 1.61
CA VAL A 146 3.50 11.59 0.80
C VAL A 146 2.22 12.27 0.31
N ASP A 147 1.60 13.07 1.16
CA ASP A 147 0.39 13.82 0.82
C ASP A 147 0.64 14.78 -0.36
N GLY A 148 1.73 15.55 -0.34
CA GLY A 148 2.13 16.43 -1.44
C GLY A 148 2.50 15.68 -2.71
N MET A 149 3.13 14.52 -2.59
CA MET A 149 3.45 13.66 -3.73
C MET A 149 2.19 13.12 -4.42
N ILE A 150 1.16 12.77 -3.65
CA ILE A 150 -0.13 12.34 -4.19
C ILE A 150 -0.81 13.50 -4.93
N GLU A 151 -0.88 14.70 -4.33
CA GLU A 151 -1.45 15.89 -4.95
C GLU A 151 -0.77 16.25 -6.28
N GLN A 152 0.56 16.25 -6.27
CA GLN A 152 1.35 16.54 -7.47
C GLN A 152 1.11 15.52 -8.58
N ARG A 153 1.05 14.23 -8.23
CA ARG A 153 0.85 13.14 -9.21
C ARG A 153 -0.52 13.17 -9.86
N HIS A 154 -1.55 13.51 -9.10
CA HIS A 154 -2.94 13.48 -9.55
C HIS A 154 -3.50 14.85 -9.94
N GLY A 155 -2.73 15.92 -9.74
CA GLY A 155 -3.09 17.27 -10.16
C GLY A 155 -4.28 17.87 -9.41
N ALA A 156 -4.60 17.37 -8.21
CA ALA A 156 -5.74 17.83 -7.41
C ALA A 156 -5.45 17.75 -5.91
N PRO A 157 -6.07 18.61 -5.09
CA PRO A 157 -5.99 18.54 -3.64
C PRO A 157 -6.50 17.21 -3.10
N LEU A 158 -5.91 16.72 -1.98
CA LEU A 158 -6.30 15.45 -1.34
C LEU A 158 -7.81 15.36 -1.06
N ALA A 159 -8.44 16.45 -0.63
CA ALA A 159 -9.88 16.48 -0.36
C ALA A 159 -10.69 16.11 -1.61
N THR A 160 -10.35 16.70 -2.75
CA THR A 160 -10.98 16.40 -4.04
C THR A 160 -10.71 14.96 -4.47
N LEU A 161 -9.47 14.48 -4.32
CA LEU A 161 -9.13 13.10 -4.64
C LEU A 161 -9.93 12.10 -3.78
N PHE A 162 -10.11 12.42 -2.51
CA PHE A 162 -10.91 11.60 -1.59
C PHE A 162 -12.40 11.57 -1.96
N GLU A 163 -12.97 12.73 -2.33
CA GLU A 163 -14.37 12.84 -2.75
C GLU A 163 -14.64 12.12 -4.08
N VAL A 164 -13.73 12.25 -5.05
CA VAL A 164 -13.91 11.71 -6.40
C VAL A 164 -13.62 10.21 -6.45
N TYR A 165 -12.54 9.77 -5.83
CA TYR A 165 -12.06 8.39 -5.97
C TYR A 165 -12.39 7.48 -4.79
N GLY A 166 -12.82 8.05 -3.67
CA GLY A 166 -13.14 7.31 -2.45
C GLY A 166 -11.91 6.81 -1.68
N GLN A 167 -12.18 6.26 -0.50
CA GLN A 167 -11.13 5.88 0.46
C GLN A 167 -10.22 4.76 -0.05
N SER A 168 -10.76 3.74 -0.69
CA SER A 168 -9.98 2.57 -1.16
C SER A 168 -8.97 2.95 -2.24
N THR A 169 -9.39 3.78 -3.21
CA THR A 169 -8.49 4.27 -4.26
C THR A 169 -7.42 5.19 -3.69
N PHE A 170 -7.79 6.03 -2.73
CA PHE A 170 -6.84 6.90 -2.04
C PHE A 170 -5.75 6.08 -1.31
N ARG A 171 -6.11 4.98 -0.65
CA ARG A 171 -5.14 4.06 -0.01
C ARG A 171 -4.18 3.44 -1.02
N ARG A 172 -4.65 3.16 -2.25
CA ARG A 172 -3.76 2.71 -3.32
C ARG A 172 -2.76 3.80 -3.72
N PHE A 173 -3.20 5.05 -3.84
CA PHE A 173 -2.29 6.17 -4.14
C PHE A 173 -1.22 6.33 -3.06
N GLU A 174 -1.59 6.24 -1.78
CA GLU A 174 -0.63 6.27 -0.66
C GLU A 174 0.40 5.13 -0.77
N ARG A 175 -0.06 3.91 -1.04
CA ARG A 175 0.80 2.72 -1.18
C ARG A 175 1.77 2.86 -2.35
N ASP A 176 1.29 3.32 -3.51
CA ASP A 176 2.11 3.49 -4.71
C ASP A 176 3.21 4.54 -4.48
N CYS A 177 2.86 5.69 -3.90
CA CYS A 177 3.82 6.74 -3.55
C CYS A 177 4.85 6.26 -2.51
N LEU A 178 4.41 5.59 -1.45
CA LEU A 178 5.31 5.03 -0.45
C LEU A 178 6.25 3.97 -1.03
N THR A 179 5.74 3.09 -1.88
CA THR A 179 6.57 2.06 -2.53
C THR A 179 7.65 2.69 -3.39
N GLU A 180 7.33 3.76 -4.13
CA GLU A 180 8.30 4.50 -4.93
C GLU A 180 9.37 5.16 -4.05
N VAL A 181 8.98 5.85 -2.99
CA VAL A 181 9.93 6.48 -2.05
C VAL A 181 10.84 5.44 -1.40
N LEU A 182 10.27 4.34 -0.89
CA LEU A 182 11.02 3.28 -0.23
C LEU A 182 11.96 2.52 -1.17
N SER A 183 11.70 2.52 -2.48
CA SER A 183 12.58 1.90 -3.47
C SER A 183 13.59 2.87 -4.09
N GLY A 184 13.25 4.15 -4.16
CA GLY A 184 14.06 5.18 -4.82
C GLY A 184 15.12 5.84 -3.94
N TYR A 185 14.99 5.76 -2.61
CA TYR A 185 15.90 6.43 -1.69
C TYR A 185 16.57 5.45 -0.72
N GLU A 186 17.88 5.56 -0.53
CA GLU A 186 18.61 4.88 0.54
C GLU A 186 18.59 5.68 1.85
N SER A 187 18.51 7.01 1.75
CA SER A 187 18.40 7.94 2.88
C SER A 187 17.29 8.94 2.58
N VAL A 188 16.29 9.07 3.47
CA VAL A 188 15.16 9.98 3.30
C VAL A 188 14.39 10.13 4.61
N VAL A 189 13.83 11.33 4.85
CA VAL A 189 12.80 11.55 5.87
C VAL A 189 11.45 11.61 5.19
N ILE A 190 10.51 10.79 5.65
CA ILE A 190 9.18 10.63 5.07
C ILE A 190 8.12 11.13 6.05
N ALA A 191 7.33 12.12 5.65
CA ALA A 191 6.10 12.46 6.35
C ALA A 191 4.93 11.69 5.70
N THR A 192 4.31 10.77 6.45
CA THR A 192 3.21 9.95 5.95
C THR A 192 1.86 10.65 6.11
N ALA A 193 0.85 10.21 5.37
CA ALA A 193 -0.53 10.59 5.63
C ALA A 193 -0.99 10.13 7.02
N GLY A 194 -1.88 10.90 7.64
CA GLY A 194 -2.36 10.60 9.00
C GLY A 194 -3.13 9.29 9.17
N GLY A 195 -3.51 8.66 8.08
CA GLY A 195 -4.25 7.41 8.06
C GLY A 195 -3.46 6.18 7.64
N VAL A 196 -2.15 6.28 7.43
CA VAL A 196 -1.30 5.19 6.91
C VAL A 196 -1.39 3.90 7.74
N VAL A 197 -1.57 4.01 9.05
CA VAL A 197 -1.67 2.86 9.97
C VAL A 197 -2.95 2.04 9.80
N ALA A 198 -3.96 2.57 9.10
CA ALA A 198 -5.22 1.87 8.85
C ALA A 198 -5.15 0.89 7.66
N ASP A 199 -4.10 0.94 6.85
CA ASP A 199 -3.82 -0.02 5.79
C ASP A 199 -2.67 -0.92 6.22
N GLU A 200 -2.97 -2.14 6.61
CA GLU A 200 -2.01 -3.08 7.21
C GLU A 200 -0.84 -3.39 6.28
N ASP A 201 -1.09 -3.57 4.98
CA ASP A 201 -0.03 -3.90 4.01
C ASP A 201 0.95 -2.74 3.87
N THR A 202 0.43 -1.52 3.71
CA THR A 202 1.24 -0.29 3.59
C THR A 202 2.03 -0.03 4.87
N PHE A 203 1.38 -0.20 6.04
CA PHE A 203 2.03 0.04 7.31
C PHE A 203 3.10 -1.01 7.63
N SER A 204 2.86 -2.29 7.33
CA SER A 204 3.85 -3.36 7.46
C SER A 204 5.07 -3.11 6.58
N GLN A 205 4.86 -2.70 5.32
CA GLN A 205 5.97 -2.32 4.42
C GLN A 205 6.79 -1.16 4.99
N LEU A 206 6.13 -0.16 5.58
CA LEU A 206 6.80 0.98 6.20
C LEU A 206 7.65 0.56 7.40
N LEU A 207 7.10 -0.29 8.28
CA LEU A 207 7.82 -0.85 9.44
C LEU A 207 9.03 -1.70 9.03
N GLU A 208 8.93 -2.44 7.94
CA GLU A 208 10.03 -3.30 7.46
C GLU A 208 11.16 -2.50 6.83
N LYS A 209 10.83 -1.45 6.05
CA LYS A 209 11.78 -0.75 5.17
C LYS A 209 12.24 0.62 5.68
N SER A 210 11.75 1.08 6.82
CA SER A 210 12.14 2.36 7.42
C SER A 210 12.14 2.31 8.95
N HIS A 211 12.79 3.29 9.57
CA HIS A 211 12.69 3.55 11.01
C HIS A 211 11.45 4.42 11.25
N VAL A 212 10.41 3.80 11.78
CA VAL A 212 9.13 4.48 12.00
C VAL A 212 9.11 5.14 13.37
N ILE A 213 8.83 6.44 13.43
CA ILE A 213 8.71 7.23 14.66
C ILE A 213 7.29 7.77 14.73
N TRP A 214 6.60 7.46 15.81
CA TRP A 214 5.28 8.03 16.09
C TRP A 214 5.42 9.38 16.78
N LEU A 215 4.92 10.43 16.16
CA LEU A 215 4.77 11.75 16.76
C LEU A 215 3.44 11.79 17.52
N GLN A 216 3.52 11.83 18.84
CA GLN A 216 2.39 11.89 19.73
C GLN A 216 2.17 13.35 20.18
N ALA A 217 0.92 13.77 20.29
CA ALA A 217 0.50 15.02 20.88
C ALA A 217 -0.83 14.83 21.61
N SER A 218 -1.18 15.73 22.51
CA SER A 218 -2.50 15.71 23.15
C SER A 218 -3.61 16.02 22.14
N PRO A 219 -4.85 15.52 22.34
CA PRO A 219 -5.98 15.86 21.47
C PRO A 219 -6.19 17.37 21.32
N ALA A 220 -6.00 18.12 22.40
CA ALA A 220 -6.13 19.58 22.39
C ALA A 220 -5.08 20.25 21.49
N GLU A 221 -3.84 19.76 21.50
CA GLU A 221 -2.77 20.28 20.63
C GLU A 221 -2.98 19.91 19.18
N HIS A 222 -3.42 18.67 18.89
CA HIS A 222 -3.80 18.29 17.54
C HIS A 222 -4.85 19.24 16.98
N MET A 223 -5.93 19.49 17.74
CA MET A 223 -7.00 20.38 17.31
C MET A 223 -6.50 21.81 17.10
N ARG A 224 -5.73 22.35 18.06
CA ARG A 224 -5.15 23.68 17.94
C ARG A 224 -4.30 23.83 16.69
N ARG A 225 -3.36 22.89 16.44
CA ARG A 225 -2.44 22.93 15.29
C ARG A 225 -3.17 22.81 13.96
N VAL A 226 -4.24 21.98 13.88
CA VAL A 226 -5.07 21.86 12.67
C VAL A 226 -5.80 23.17 12.38
N MET A 227 -6.33 23.85 13.41
CA MET A 227 -6.98 25.14 13.26
C MET A 227 -5.99 26.24 12.84
N GLU A 228 -4.79 26.27 13.43
CA GLU A 228 -3.72 27.22 13.06
C GLU A 228 -3.28 27.05 11.59
N GLN A 229 -3.41 25.83 11.02
CA GLN A 229 -3.17 25.54 9.60
C GLN A 229 -4.33 25.94 8.66
N GLY A 230 -5.37 26.59 9.19
CA GLY A 230 -6.51 27.05 8.40
C GLY A 230 -7.49 25.96 8.00
N ASP A 231 -7.40 24.77 8.59
CA ASP A 231 -8.35 23.70 8.35
C ASP A 231 -9.48 23.70 9.38
N PHE A 232 -10.54 24.43 9.06
CA PHE A 232 -11.74 24.54 9.91
C PHE A 232 -12.75 23.42 9.69
N ARG A 233 -12.54 22.53 8.73
CA ARG A 233 -13.47 21.43 8.39
C ARG A 233 -13.91 20.58 9.56
N PRO A 234 -13.05 20.24 10.55
CA PRO A 234 -13.48 19.52 11.73
C PRO A 234 -14.51 20.27 12.56
N MET A 235 -14.46 21.61 12.58
CA MET A 235 -15.31 22.48 13.40
C MET A 235 -16.60 22.89 12.70
N GLU A 236 -16.55 23.11 11.37
CA GLU A 236 -17.70 23.61 10.59
C GLU A 236 -18.84 22.62 10.48
N ARG A 237 -18.56 21.32 10.57
CA ARG A 237 -19.54 20.25 10.35
C ARG A 237 -19.89 19.45 11.60
N ASN A 238 -19.21 19.64 12.72
CA ASN A 238 -19.43 18.77 13.88
C ASN A 238 -19.16 19.47 15.21
N ARG A 239 -20.22 19.62 16.03
CA ARG A 239 -20.11 20.10 17.44
C ARG A 239 -19.32 19.14 18.34
N ASP A 240 -19.15 17.89 17.91
CA ASP A 240 -18.45 16.84 18.63
C ASP A 240 -17.05 16.54 18.06
N ALA A 241 -16.48 17.43 17.24
CA ALA A 241 -15.19 17.23 16.57
C ALA A 241 -14.05 16.81 17.52
N MET A 242 -14.05 17.30 18.75
CA MET A 242 -13.08 16.87 19.77
C MET A 242 -13.31 15.42 20.21
N LYS A 243 -14.56 15.00 20.36
CA LYS A 243 -14.89 13.61 20.73
C LYS A 243 -14.50 12.65 19.61
N ASP A 244 -14.78 13.03 18.36
CA ASP A 244 -14.40 12.24 17.19
C ASP A 244 -12.88 12.11 17.09
N LEU A 245 -12.15 13.21 17.34
CA LEU A 245 -10.68 13.20 17.37
C LEU A 245 -10.14 12.25 18.44
N VAL A 246 -10.67 12.30 19.66
CA VAL A 246 -10.30 11.39 20.75
C VAL A 246 -10.60 9.94 20.36
N THR A 247 -11.79 9.68 19.84
CA THR A 247 -12.19 8.33 19.39
C THR A 247 -11.24 7.78 18.30
N ILE A 248 -10.84 8.62 17.34
CA ILE A 248 -9.89 8.23 16.30
C ILE A 248 -8.50 7.96 16.89
N LEU A 249 -8.05 8.80 17.83
CA LEU A 249 -6.75 8.63 18.51
C LEU A 249 -6.73 7.32 19.31
N ASP A 250 -7.76 7.06 20.10
CA ASP A 250 -7.87 5.85 20.92
C ASP A 250 -7.91 4.59 20.05
N ALA A 251 -8.68 4.61 18.97
CA ALA A 251 -8.76 3.49 18.04
C ALA A 251 -7.44 3.22 17.30
N ARG A 252 -6.64 4.25 17.04
CA ARG A 252 -5.37 4.15 16.31
C ARG A 252 -4.14 4.03 17.20
N ALA A 253 -4.22 4.36 18.48
CA ALA A 253 -3.10 4.29 19.41
C ALA A 253 -2.40 2.92 19.44
N PRO A 254 -3.12 1.77 19.46
CA PRO A 254 -2.48 0.46 19.38
C PRO A 254 -1.70 0.23 18.08
N LEU A 255 -2.18 0.79 16.96
CA LEU A 255 -1.51 0.69 15.67
C LEU A 255 -0.26 1.58 15.62
N TYR A 256 -0.37 2.82 16.08
CA TYR A 256 0.78 3.73 16.20
C TYR A 256 1.84 3.17 17.14
N GLY A 257 1.44 2.48 18.22
CA GLY A 257 2.34 1.83 19.18
C GLY A 257 3.25 0.74 18.59
N ARG A 258 3.00 0.30 17.35
CA ARG A 258 3.89 -0.61 16.60
C ARG A 258 5.12 0.11 16.01
N ALA A 259 5.20 1.44 16.08
CA ALA A 259 6.35 2.22 15.65
C ALA A 259 7.63 1.81 16.42
N HIS A 260 8.79 2.02 15.81
CA HIS A 260 10.08 1.69 16.42
C HIS A 260 10.45 2.62 17.57
N ALA A 261 9.91 3.83 17.57
CA ALA A 261 10.03 4.79 18.67
C ALA A 261 8.82 5.73 18.69
N THR A 262 8.63 6.39 19.84
CA THR A 262 7.60 7.42 20.03
C THR A 262 8.28 8.70 20.49
N LEU A 263 7.87 9.82 19.91
CA LEU A 263 8.24 11.16 20.37
C LEU A 263 6.98 11.89 20.84
N ASP A 264 6.90 12.19 22.12
CA ASP A 264 5.87 13.06 22.66
C ASP A 264 6.25 14.53 22.42
N THR A 265 5.41 15.24 21.67
CA THR A 265 5.59 16.66 21.34
C THR A 265 4.77 17.59 22.22
N ALA A 266 4.01 17.04 23.20
CA ALA A 266 3.12 17.83 24.04
C ALA A 266 3.90 18.81 24.92
N GLY A 267 3.47 20.06 24.92
CA GLY A 267 4.06 21.12 25.76
C GLY A 267 5.50 21.51 25.40
N LYS A 268 6.10 20.95 24.34
CA LYS A 268 7.49 21.22 23.94
C LYS A 268 7.56 22.28 22.85
N SER A 269 8.64 23.06 22.86
CA SER A 269 8.96 23.96 21.76
C SER A 269 9.44 23.20 20.53
N LEU A 270 9.29 23.78 19.34
CA LEU A 270 9.76 23.15 18.10
C LEU A 270 11.26 22.80 18.14
N PRO A 271 12.19 23.69 18.59
CA PRO A 271 13.60 23.32 18.70
C PRO A 271 13.85 22.12 19.62
N ALA A 272 13.16 22.05 20.78
CA ALA A 272 13.29 20.93 21.70
C ALA A 272 12.81 19.60 21.08
N CYS A 273 11.70 19.64 20.34
CA CYS A 273 11.22 18.45 19.61
C CYS A 273 12.20 18.01 18.52
N VAL A 274 12.80 18.94 17.79
CA VAL A 274 13.79 18.61 16.75
C VAL A 274 15.03 17.96 17.34
N GLU A 275 15.57 18.52 18.42
CA GLU A 275 16.73 17.95 19.12
C GLU A 275 16.48 16.51 19.62
N GLU A 276 15.30 16.28 20.19
CA GLU A 276 14.90 14.95 20.66
C GLU A 276 14.67 13.99 19.50
N LEU A 277 14.04 14.46 18.42
CA LEU A 277 13.79 13.67 17.21
C LEU A 277 15.10 13.22 16.54
N VAL A 278 16.10 14.10 16.47
CA VAL A 278 17.42 13.78 15.95
C VAL A 278 18.06 12.65 16.76
N LYS A 279 18.08 12.77 18.10
CA LYS A 279 18.62 11.73 18.97
C LYS A 279 17.91 10.38 18.81
N VAL A 280 16.59 10.40 18.71
CA VAL A 280 15.79 9.18 18.47
C VAL A 280 16.13 8.57 17.12
N ALA A 281 16.19 9.37 16.07
CA ALA A 281 16.49 8.92 14.72
C ALA A 281 17.91 8.32 14.61
N GLU A 282 18.91 9.00 15.13
CA GLU A 282 20.31 8.51 15.19
C GLU A 282 20.41 7.20 15.99
N GLY A 283 19.73 7.13 17.13
CA GLY A 283 19.70 5.93 17.96
C GLY A 283 19.05 4.73 17.27
N LEU A 284 18.05 4.94 16.40
CA LEU A 284 17.42 3.89 15.60
C LEU A 284 18.35 3.42 14.46
N VAL A 285 18.98 4.37 13.77
CA VAL A 285 19.90 4.07 12.66
C VAL A 285 21.16 3.35 13.16
N ALA A 286 21.68 3.71 14.33
CA ALA A 286 22.88 3.07 14.92
C ALA A 286 22.64 1.62 15.38
N ARG A 287 21.38 1.22 15.61
CA ARG A 287 21.00 -0.15 16.06
C ARG A 287 20.63 -1.09 14.91
N ALA A 288 20.57 -0.59 13.69
CA ALA A 288 20.18 -1.36 12.49
C ALA A 288 21.41 -1.94 11.78
#